data_5b00cf0b28089cd03ade15eeb650733e
#
_entry.id   5b00cf0b28089cd03ade15eeb650733e
#
_cell.length_a   1.000
_cell.length_b   1.000
_cell.length_c   1.000
_cell.angle_alpha   90.00
_cell.angle_beta   90.00
_cell.angle_gamma   90.00
#
_symmetry.space_group_name_H-M   'P 1'
#
loop_
_entity.id
_entity.type
_entity.pdbx_description
1 polymer ?
#
loop_
_entity_poly.entity_id
_entity_poly.type
_entity_poly.pdbx_seq_one_letter_code
_entity_poly.pdbx_strand_id
1 'polypeptide(L)'
;MDYHSEKFSDYSLLIYKGKKLISLLPANFKNDQLFSHSGLSYGGFIFDDQSKYKDVVEVFKLTLETLYNNNISKLIYKCIPIIYHQLPTDESKHILFKLNAKLIKTELLSVVKKNRASLSKDRNSGLSRGVKNNLIIKEVNDFDDFWNLLLIPNLKLKHNVTPVHSIKEISLLKNKFNNNIRQFNVYHENDLIAGTTIFETKTTAHVQYISSNNTKNKLGS
;
A
#
# COMPACT_ATOMS: atom_id res chain seq x y z
N MET A 1 11.41 -4.68 10.21
CA MET A 1 11.07 -4.16 8.85
C MET A 1 12.18 -3.22 8.41
N ASP A 2 13.13 -3.74 7.64
CA ASP A 2 14.44 -3.12 7.38
C ASP A 2 14.38 -1.68 6.83
N TYR A 3 13.49 -1.40 5.86
CA TYR A 3 13.44 -0.08 5.22
C TYR A 3 12.76 1.00 6.07
N HIS A 4 12.14 0.63 7.18
CA HIS A 4 11.53 1.54 8.15
C HIS A 4 12.21 1.54 9.52
N SER A 5 13.34 0.87 9.65
CA SER A 5 14.05 0.71 10.93
C SER A 5 14.43 2.03 11.61
N GLU A 6 14.73 3.06 10.82
CA GLU A 6 15.05 4.40 11.36
C GLU A 6 13.82 5.20 11.84
N LYS A 7 12.61 4.81 11.38
CA LYS A 7 11.37 5.56 11.65
C LYS A 7 10.49 4.90 12.71
N PHE A 8 10.58 3.57 12.84
CA PHE A 8 9.68 2.79 13.68
C PHE A 8 10.43 1.73 14.47
N SER A 9 10.08 1.61 15.77
CA SER A 9 10.54 0.51 16.62
C SER A 9 9.78 -0.76 16.20
N ASP A 10 10.47 -1.69 15.54
CA ASP A 10 9.87 -2.94 15.07
C ASP A 10 9.44 -3.83 16.23
N TYR A 11 8.21 -4.29 16.20
CA TYR A 11 7.61 -5.24 17.12
C TYR A 11 6.79 -6.29 16.35
N SER A 12 7.27 -6.68 15.19
CA SER A 12 6.59 -7.69 14.35
C SER A 12 6.52 -9.03 15.07
N LEU A 13 5.36 -9.69 15.00
CA LEU A 13 5.12 -10.96 15.65
C LEU A 13 5.13 -12.09 14.61
N LEU A 14 5.85 -13.15 14.92
CA LEU A 14 5.85 -14.42 14.17
C LEU A 14 5.17 -15.47 15.02
N ILE A 15 4.05 -16.02 14.57
CA ILE A 15 3.23 -16.94 15.31
C ILE A 15 3.40 -18.37 14.76
N TYR A 16 3.82 -19.28 15.61
CA TYR A 16 4.12 -20.66 15.26
C TYR A 16 3.12 -21.63 15.90
N LYS A 17 2.82 -22.71 15.18
CA LYS A 17 2.15 -23.90 15.68
C LYS A 17 3.16 -25.06 15.64
N GLY A 18 3.74 -25.38 16.78
CA GLY A 18 4.93 -26.24 16.82
C GLY A 18 6.10 -25.56 16.10
N LYS A 19 6.61 -26.19 15.03
CA LYS A 19 7.71 -25.63 14.20
C LYS A 19 7.21 -24.89 12.96
N LYS A 20 5.91 -24.92 12.66
CA LYS A 20 5.33 -24.29 11.46
C LYS A 20 4.94 -22.86 11.74
N LEU A 21 5.43 -21.91 10.97
CA LEU A 21 4.95 -20.52 10.95
C LEU A 21 3.55 -20.51 10.34
N ILE A 22 2.54 -20.09 11.09
CA ILE A 22 1.13 -20.06 10.66
C ILE A 22 0.63 -18.64 10.43
N SER A 23 1.23 -17.66 11.08
CA SER A 23 0.85 -16.26 10.89
C SER A 23 2.00 -15.32 11.23
N LEU A 24 1.96 -14.15 10.63
CA LEU A 24 2.81 -13.03 11.00
C LEU A 24 1.99 -11.75 11.09
N LEU A 25 2.38 -10.87 11.99
CA LEU A 25 1.83 -9.53 12.14
C LEU A 25 2.98 -8.52 12.00
N PRO A 26 3.12 -7.85 10.85
CA PRO A 26 4.01 -6.70 10.76
C PRO A 26 3.53 -5.63 11.73
N ALA A 27 4.35 -5.23 12.67
CA ALA A 27 3.93 -4.30 13.70
C ALA A 27 5.07 -3.38 14.16
N ASN A 28 4.71 -2.24 14.69
CA ASN A 28 5.61 -1.35 15.41
C ASN A 28 5.01 -0.93 16.74
N PHE A 29 5.89 -0.69 17.71
CA PHE A 29 5.53 -0.25 19.05
C PHE A 29 5.75 1.25 19.20
N LYS A 30 4.81 1.93 19.87
CA LYS A 30 4.92 3.34 20.23
C LYS A 30 3.94 3.67 21.36
N ASN A 31 4.43 4.32 22.43
CA ASN A 31 3.61 4.83 23.54
C ASN A 31 2.64 3.77 24.10
N ASP A 32 3.15 2.62 24.55
CA ASP A 32 2.39 1.49 25.09
C ASP A 32 1.29 0.92 24.17
N GLN A 33 1.40 1.18 22.87
CA GLN A 33 0.49 0.71 21.86
C GLN A 33 1.24 -0.04 20.77
N LEU A 34 0.64 -1.14 20.33
CA LEU A 34 1.09 -1.86 19.14
C LEU A 34 0.24 -1.45 17.94
N PHE A 35 0.90 -1.08 16.86
CA PHE A 35 0.27 -0.77 15.58
C PHE A 35 0.56 -1.88 14.59
N SER A 36 -0.43 -2.36 13.86
CA SER A 36 -0.21 -3.27 12.72
C SER A 36 0.31 -2.49 11.51
N HIS A 37 1.35 -1.96 11.64
CA HIS A 37 2.44 -1.13 11.19
C HIS A 37 2.04 0.28 10.71
N SER A 38 2.47 1.31 11.45
CA SER A 38 2.17 2.72 11.14
C SER A 38 2.69 3.19 9.78
N GLY A 39 3.80 2.62 9.32
CA GLY A 39 4.42 2.94 8.03
C GLY A 39 3.80 2.22 6.82
N LEU A 40 2.77 1.38 7.01
CA LEU A 40 2.07 0.69 5.93
C LEU A 40 0.67 1.28 5.74
N SER A 41 0.19 1.31 4.49
CA SER A 41 -1.17 1.77 4.16
C SER A 41 -2.23 0.87 4.81
N TYR A 42 -1.98 -0.42 4.84
CA TYR A 42 -2.78 -1.46 5.50
C TYR A 42 -1.83 -2.51 6.07
N GLY A 43 -2.32 -3.27 7.06
CA GLY A 43 -1.51 -4.25 7.78
C GLY A 43 -2.41 -5.37 8.27
N GLY A 44 -2.17 -5.85 9.48
CA GLY A 44 -2.89 -6.95 10.10
C GLY A 44 -2.19 -8.28 9.90
N PHE A 45 -2.82 -9.34 10.41
CA PHE A 45 -2.27 -10.68 10.29
C PHE A 45 -2.23 -11.15 8.84
N ILE A 46 -1.12 -11.77 8.50
CA ILE A 46 -0.96 -12.56 7.28
C ILE A 46 -0.92 -14.02 7.71
N PHE A 47 -1.86 -14.81 7.20
CA PHE A 47 -2.02 -16.22 7.54
C PHE A 47 -1.46 -17.10 6.43
N ASP A 48 -1.04 -18.29 6.82
CA ASP A 48 -0.76 -19.42 5.94
C ASP A 48 -2.09 -19.88 5.28
N ASP A 49 -2.04 -20.36 4.05
CA ASP A 49 -3.21 -20.77 3.25
C ASP A 49 -3.95 -22.00 3.80
N GLN A 50 -3.34 -22.73 4.74
CA GLN A 50 -3.93 -23.89 5.43
C GLN A 50 -4.59 -23.51 6.76
N SER A 51 -4.48 -22.24 7.18
CA SER A 51 -5.03 -21.77 8.44
C SER A 51 -6.56 -21.86 8.44
N LYS A 52 -7.13 -22.44 9.50
CA LYS A 52 -8.57 -22.55 9.72
C LYS A 52 -9.03 -21.49 10.69
N TYR A 53 -10.33 -21.23 10.75
CA TYR A 53 -10.92 -20.26 11.67
C TYR A 53 -10.42 -20.42 13.12
N LYS A 54 -10.32 -21.66 13.63
CA LYS A 54 -9.78 -21.91 14.98
C LYS A 54 -8.32 -21.43 15.15
N ASP A 55 -7.50 -21.56 14.09
CA ASP A 55 -6.11 -21.10 14.15
C ASP A 55 -6.07 -19.57 14.17
N VAL A 56 -6.97 -18.91 13.44
CA VAL A 56 -7.11 -17.44 13.48
C VAL A 56 -7.54 -16.96 14.87
N VAL A 57 -8.51 -17.64 15.52
CA VAL A 57 -8.92 -17.35 16.89
C VAL A 57 -7.75 -17.47 17.86
N GLU A 58 -7.00 -18.57 17.81
CA GLU A 58 -5.84 -18.78 18.68
C GLU A 58 -4.73 -17.75 18.44
N VAL A 59 -4.48 -17.36 17.21
CA VAL A 59 -3.50 -16.29 16.87
C VAL A 59 -3.89 -14.97 17.53
N PHE A 60 -5.15 -14.56 17.44
CA PHE A 60 -5.63 -13.34 18.13
C PHE A 60 -5.50 -13.46 19.64
N LYS A 61 -5.93 -14.58 20.21
CA LYS A 61 -5.85 -14.85 21.66
C LYS A 61 -4.41 -14.74 22.17
N LEU A 62 -3.51 -15.53 21.58
CA LEU A 62 -2.09 -15.54 21.96
C LEU A 62 -1.44 -14.16 21.79
N THR A 63 -1.81 -13.43 20.74
CA THR A 63 -1.31 -12.07 20.53
C THR A 63 -1.77 -11.16 21.66
N LEU A 64 -3.06 -11.13 21.98
CA LEU A 64 -3.60 -10.28 23.05
C LEU A 64 -3.03 -10.65 24.42
N GLU A 65 -2.88 -11.93 24.73
CA GLU A 65 -2.23 -12.41 25.96
C GLU A 65 -0.76 -11.96 26.01
N THR A 66 -0.03 -12.07 24.90
CA THR A 66 1.37 -11.60 24.81
C THR A 66 1.47 -10.10 25.04
N LEU A 67 0.57 -9.31 24.44
CA LEU A 67 0.55 -7.87 24.63
C LEU A 67 0.25 -7.50 26.09
N TYR A 68 -0.74 -8.15 26.69
CA TYR A 68 -1.10 -7.94 28.08
C TYR A 68 0.08 -8.24 29.03
N ASN A 69 0.74 -9.37 28.85
CA ASN A 69 1.90 -9.77 29.67
C ASN A 69 3.11 -8.85 29.48
N ASN A 70 3.20 -8.12 28.37
CA ASN A 70 4.25 -7.12 28.10
C ASN A 70 3.80 -5.68 28.41
N ASN A 71 2.71 -5.48 29.14
CA ASN A 71 2.15 -4.18 29.51
C ASN A 71 1.80 -3.30 28.29
N ILE A 72 1.45 -3.90 27.15
CA ILE A 72 0.97 -3.20 25.97
C ILE A 72 -0.54 -3.09 26.05
N SER A 73 -1.03 -1.88 26.30
CA SER A 73 -2.43 -1.63 26.63
C SER A 73 -3.38 -1.63 25.44
N LYS A 74 -2.87 -1.46 24.22
CA LYS A 74 -3.71 -1.28 23.04
C LYS A 74 -3.08 -1.87 21.77
N LEU A 75 -3.93 -2.50 20.96
CA LEU A 75 -3.61 -2.91 19.59
C LEU A 75 -4.41 -2.03 18.61
N ILE A 76 -3.71 -1.28 17.76
CA ILE A 76 -4.30 -0.57 16.63
C ILE A 76 -4.14 -1.45 15.40
N TYR A 77 -5.23 -2.06 14.97
CA TYR A 77 -5.24 -3.05 13.91
C TYR A 77 -5.78 -2.46 12.60
N LYS A 78 -4.97 -2.47 11.55
CA LYS A 78 -5.39 -2.11 10.20
C LYS A 78 -5.80 -3.39 9.45
N CYS A 79 -7.00 -3.43 8.90
CA CYS A 79 -7.41 -4.57 8.08
C CYS A 79 -6.76 -4.50 6.69
N ILE A 80 -6.30 -5.62 6.17
CA ILE A 80 -5.92 -5.76 4.77
C ILE A 80 -7.19 -5.72 3.93
N PRO A 81 -7.28 -4.83 2.92
CA PRO A 81 -8.44 -4.83 2.01
C PRO A 81 -8.58 -6.13 1.25
N ILE A 82 -9.83 -6.59 1.07
CA ILE A 82 -10.14 -7.89 0.45
C ILE A 82 -9.56 -8.05 -0.96
N ILE A 83 -9.34 -6.96 -1.69
CA ILE A 83 -8.74 -6.97 -3.04
C ILE A 83 -7.30 -7.51 -3.07
N TYR A 84 -6.60 -7.54 -1.92
CA TYR A 84 -5.25 -8.06 -1.79
C TYR A 84 -5.21 -9.48 -1.24
N HIS A 85 -6.35 -10.02 -0.84
CA HIS A 85 -6.41 -11.39 -0.34
C HIS A 85 -6.26 -12.38 -1.52
N GLN A 86 -5.53 -13.46 -1.30
CA GLN A 86 -5.44 -14.56 -2.27
C GLN A 86 -6.73 -15.40 -2.25
N LEU A 87 -7.31 -15.57 -1.06
CA LEU A 87 -8.61 -16.22 -0.84
C LEU A 87 -9.53 -15.24 -0.13
N PRO A 88 -10.82 -15.18 -0.47
CA PRO A 88 -11.80 -14.38 0.27
C PRO A 88 -11.84 -14.81 1.72
N THR A 89 -11.57 -13.90 2.64
CA THR A 89 -11.57 -14.17 4.09
C THR A 89 -12.08 -12.96 4.88
N ASP A 90 -12.89 -13.20 5.91
CA ASP A 90 -13.42 -12.19 6.83
C ASP A 90 -13.20 -12.58 8.31
N GLU A 91 -12.43 -13.65 8.58
CA GLU A 91 -12.21 -14.18 9.92
C GLU A 91 -11.66 -13.11 10.88
N SER A 92 -10.66 -12.33 10.44
CA SER A 92 -10.11 -11.25 11.27
C SER A 92 -11.17 -10.22 11.64
N LYS A 93 -12.03 -9.82 10.70
CA LYS A 93 -13.11 -8.87 10.96
C LYS A 93 -14.14 -9.44 11.93
N HIS A 94 -14.48 -10.74 11.77
CA HIS A 94 -15.39 -11.43 12.68
C HIS A 94 -14.82 -11.46 14.11
N ILE A 95 -13.53 -11.76 14.27
CA ILE A 95 -12.92 -11.79 15.61
C ILE A 95 -12.87 -10.38 16.21
N LEU A 96 -12.50 -9.36 15.44
CA LEU A 96 -12.54 -7.97 15.90
C LEU A 96 -13.95 -7.57 16.39
N PHE A 97 -14.99 -7.98 15.67
CA PHE A 97 -16.38 -7.79 16.12
C PHE A 97 -16.66 -8.52 17.44
N LYS A 98 -16.26 -9.79 17.58
CA LYS A 98 -16.42 -10.58 18.81
C LYS A 98 -15.67 -9.99 20.01
N LEU A 99 -14.55 -9.33 19.77
CA LEU A 99 -13.75 -8.65 20.77
C LEU A 99 -14.29 -7.24 21.12
N ASN A 100 -15.40 -6.81 20.51
CA ASN A 100 -15.93 -5.45 20.63
C ASN A 100 -14.87 -4.38 20.29
N ALA A 101 -14.03 -4.66 19.28
CA ALA A 101 -13.01 -3.72 18.86
C ALA A 101 -13.66 -2.43 18.31
N LYS A 102 -13.18 -1.28 18.78
CA LYS A 102 -13.71 0.03 18.34
C LYS A 102 -13.21 0.36 16.95
N LEU A 103 -14.14 0.58 16.01
CA LEU A 103 -13.81 1.13 14.70
C LEU A 103 -13.41 2.60 14.84
N ILE A 104 -12.16 2.93 14.50
CA ILE A 104 -11.62 4.28 14.65
C ILE A 104 -11.50 5.03 13.33
N LYS A 105 -11.39 4.31 12.19
CA LYS A 105 -11.25 4.90 10.87
C LYS A 105 -11.72 3.93 9.79
N THR A 106 -12.38 4.45 8.77
CA THR A 106 -12.69 3.74 7.52
C THR A 106 -12.24 4.59 6.34
N GLU A 107 -11.59 3.98 5.37
CA GLU A 107 -11.18 4.61 4.12
C GLU A 107 -11.81 3.88 2.94
N LEU A 108 -12.25 4.64 1.93
CA LEU A 108 -12.80 4.08 0.71
C LEU A 108 -11.69 3.88 -0.32
N LEU A 109 -11.69 2.69 -0.93
CA LEU A 109 -10.81 2.37 -2.04
C LEU A 109 -11.59 2.37 -3.35
N SER A 110 -11.06 3.08 -4.35
CA SER A 110 -11.58 2.99 -5.71
C SER A 110 -10.92 1.82 -6.44
N VAL A 111 -11.73 0.84 -6.84
CA VAL A 111 -11.25 -0.37 -7.51
C VAL A 111 -11.84 -0.47 -8.91
N VAL A 112 -10.97 -0.78 -9.88
CA VAL A 112 -11.38 -1.05 -11.26
C VAL A 112 -11.09 -2.50 -11.60
N LYS A 113 -12.10 -3.23 -12.08
CA LYS A 113 -11.92 -4.60 -12.56
C LYS A 113 -11.15 -4.61 -13.89
N LYS A 114 -10.25 -5.60 -14.08
CA LYS A 114 -9.46 -5.78 -15.31
C LYS A 114 -10.33 -5.78 -16.58
N ASN A 115 -11.50 -6.40 -16.53
CA ASN A 115 -12.41 -6.54 -17.67
C ASN A 115 -13.50 -5.45 -17.68
N ARG A 116 -13.17 -4.23 -17.27
CA ARG A 116 -14.10 -3.11 -17.37
C ARG A 116 -14.46 -2.86 -18.86
N ALA A 117 -15.74 -2.95 -19.19
CA ALA A 117 -16.22 -2.89 -20.58
C ALA A 117 -16.00 -1.53 -21.25
N SER A 118 -16.00 -0.42 -20.48
CA SER A 118 -15.82 0.92 -21.06
C SER A 118 -15.19 1.89 -20.07
N LEU A 119 -14.42 2.83 -20.59
CA LEU A 119 -13.98 4.01 -19.87
C LEU A 119 -15.11 5.06 -19.87
N SER A 120 -15.10 5.96 -18.89
CA SER A 120 -15.97 7.13 -18.94
C SER A 120 -15.65 8.02 -20.15
N LYS A 121 -16.63 8.83 -20.58
CA LYS A 121 -16.45 9.76 -21.70
C LYS A 121 -15.23 10.66 -21.51
N ASP A 122 -15.03 11.17 -20.30
CA ASP A 122 -13.86 12.04 -20.00
C ASP A 122 -12.53 11.30 -20.11
N ARG A 123 -12.48 10.03 -19.66
CA ARG A 123 -11.25 9.20 -19.79
C ARG A 123 -10.94 8.88 -21.25
N ASN A 124 -11.95 8.56 -22.05
CA ASN A 124 -11.78 8.34 -23.49
C ASN A 124 -11.31 9.62 -24.19
N SER A 125 -11.89 10.76 -23.84
CA SER A 125 -11.48 12.07 -24.37
C SER A 125 -10.04 12.41 -23.98
N GLY A 126 -9.62 12.13 -22.72
CA GLY A 126 -8.24 12.26 -22.27
C GLY A 126 -7.28 11.40 -23.08
N LEU A 127 -7.59 10.11 -23.23
CA LEU A 127 -6.79 9.18 -24.03
C LEU A 127 -6.63 9.66 -25.48
N SER A 128 -7.73 10.08 -26.11
CA SER A 128 -7.72 10.60 -27.49
C SER A 128 -6.83 11.85 -27.61
N ARG A 129 -6.88 12.76 -26.62
CA ARG A 129 -5.97 13.93 -26.59
C ARG A 129 -4.51 13.51 -26.41
N GLY A 130 -4.22 12.56 -25.57
CA GLY A 130 -2.86 12.03 -25.37
C GLY A 130 -2.27 11.47 -26.66
N VAL A 131 -3.06 10.65 -27.37
CA VAL A 131 -2.65 10.12 -28.69
C VAL A 131 -2.44 11.25 -29.70
N LYS A 132 -3.37 12.21 -29.79
CA LYS A 132 -3.28 13.35 -30.72
C LYS A 132 -2.06 14.23 -30.45
N ASN A 133 -1.64 14.36 -29.19
CA ASN A 133 -0.46 15.14 -28.81
C ASN A 133 0.83 14.29 -28.79
N ASN A 134 0.80 13.08 -29.36
CA ASN A 134 1.98 12.20 -29.46
C ASN A 134 2.66 11.96 -28.09
N LEU A 135 1.88 11.77 -27.01
CA LEU A 135 2.43 11.48 -25.71
C LEU A 135 3.14 10.12 -25.71
N ILE A 136 4.34 10.09 -25.17
CA ILE A 136 5.16 8.87 -25.06
C ILE A 136 5.15 8.39 -23.63
N ILE A 137 4.75 7.14 -23.40
CA ILE A 137 4.81 6.47 -22.10
C ILE A 137 6.05 5.59 -22.08
N LYS A 138 6.90 5.78 -21.07
CA LYS A 138 8.08 4.94 -20.84
C LYS A 138 8.02 4.31 -19.45
N GLU A 139 8.27 3.01 -19.38
CA GLU A 139 8.62 2.37 -18.12
C GLU A 139 10.09 2.63 -17.82
N VAL A 140 10.38 3.13 -16.63
CA VAL A 140 11.73 3.50 -16.19
C VAL A 140 12.08 2.79 -14.88
N ASN A 141 13.37 2.67 -14.58
CA ASN A 141 13.85 1.99 -13.39
C ASN A 141 14.28 2.94 -12.26
N ASP A 142 14.29 4.24 -12.53
CA ASP A 142 14.61 5.26 -11.54
C ASP A 142 13.37 6.12 -11.19
N PHE A 143 13.46 6.85 -10.11
CA PHE A 143 12.37 7.65 -9.57
C PHE A 143 12.71 9.15 -9.52
N ASP A 144 13.97 9.53 -9.82
CA ASP A 144 14.50 10.86 -9.54
C ASP A 144 13.70 11.96 -10.26
N ASP A 145 13.52 11.85 -11.57
CA ASP A 145 12.79 12.85 -12.34
C ASP A 145 11.34 12.98 -11.88
N PHE A 146 10.64 11.85 -11.71
CA PHE A 146 9.24 11.87 -11.28
C PHE A 146 9.08 12.45 -9.87
N TRP A 147 9.94 12.07 -8.93
CA TRP A 147 9.91 12.58 -7.55
C TRP A 147 10.22 14.07 -7.50
N ASN A 148 11.33 14.50 -8.12
CA ASN A 148 11.83 15.85 -7.97
C ASN A 148 11.05 16.87 -8.82
N LEU A 149 10.60 16.50 -10.01
CA LEU A 149 9.95 17.44 -10.93
C LEU A 149 8.43 17.48 -10.75
N LEU A 150 7.80 16.39 -10.33
CA LEU A 150 6.33 16.30 -10.28
C LEU A 150 5.76 15.95 -8.89
N LEU A 151 6.22 14.88 -8.26
CA LEU A 151 5.55 14.36 -7.07
C LEU A 151 5.76 15.26 -5.85
N ILE A 152 7.01 15.53 -5.49
CA ILE A 152 7.36 16.37 -4.32
C ILE A 152 6.80 17.79 -4.46
N PRO A 153 7.03 18.51 -5.59
CA PRO A 153 6.49 19.86 -5.76
C PRO A 153 4.97 19.91 -5.64
N ASN A 154 4.26 18.96 -6.28
CA ASN A 154 2.79 18.94 -6.24
C ASN A 154 2.23 18.60 -4.86
N LEU A 155 2.83 17.64 -4.14
CA LEU A 155 2.40 17.31 -2.77
C LEU A 155 2.65 18.47 -1.81
N LYS A 156 3.78 19.16 -1.94
CA LYS A 156 4.07 20.35 -1.14
C LYS A 156 3.10 21.49 -1.43
N LEU A 157 2.85 21.77 -2.72
CA LEU A 157 1.97 22.85 -3.15
C LEU A 157 0.50 22.64 -2.73
N LYS A 158 -0.02 21.41 -2.92
CA LYS A 158 -1.45 21.12 -2.74
C LYS A 158 -1.83 20.69 -1.34
N HIS A 159 -0.93 20.03 -0.63
CA HIS A 159 -1.24 19.36 0.63
C HIS A 159 -0.26 19.70 1.76
N ASN A 160 0.80 20.44 1.46
CA ASN A 160 1.90 20.74 2.40
C ASN A 160 2.50 19.48 3.06
N VAL A 161 2.64 18.42 2.28
CA VAL A 161 3.23 17.13 2.72
C VAL A 161 4.32 16.67 1.75
N THR A 162 5.09 15.67 2.19
CA THR A 162 6.08 14.96 1.37
C THR A 162 5.62 13.52 1.11
N PRO A 163 6.14 12.83 0.07
CA PRO A 163 5.88 11.42 -0.13
C PRO A 163 6.28 10.59 1.11
N VAL A 164 5.54 9.52 1.40
CA VAL A 164 5.86 8.60 2.52
C VAL A 164 7.23 7.96 2.32
N HIS A 165 7.58 7.62 1.09
CA HIS A 165 8.89 7.08 0.74
C HIS A 165 9.80 8.18 0.19
N SER A 166 11.03 8.26 0.69
CA SER A 166 12.11 8.99 0.03
C SER A 166 12.53 8.27 -1.25
N ILE A 167 13.29 8.94 -2.13
CA ILE A 167 13.86 8.32 -3.35
C ILE A 167 14.72 7.10 -2.98
N LYS A 168 15.53 7.20 -1.92
CA LYS A 168 16.34 6.06 -1.43
C LYS A 168 15.49 4.87 -1.02
N GLU A 169 14.40 5.11 -0.27
CA GLU A 169 13.50 4.05 0.20
C GLU A 169 12.76 3.38 -0.96
N ILE A 170 12.22 4.15 -1.91
CA ILE A 170 11.50 3.55 -3.05
C ILE A 170 12.46 2.81 -3.98
N SER A 171 13.68 3.31 -4.18
CA SER A 171 14.72 2.63 -4.97
C SER A 171 15.17 1.33 -4.29
N LEU A 172 15.32 1.32 -2.96
CA LEU A 172 15.61 0.11 -2.20
C LEU A 172 14.50 -0.93 -2.36
N LEU A 173 13.24 -0.49 -2.26
CA LEU A 173 12.08 -1.35 -2.47
C LEU A 173 12.03 -1.89 -3.91
N LYS A 174 12.26 -1.06 -4.91
CA LYS A 174 12.36 -1.48 -6.31
C LYS A 174 13.43 -2.54 -6.51
N ASN A 175 14.61 -2.38 -5.92
CA ASN A 175 15.69 -3.36 -6.02
C ASN A 175 15.32 -4.71 -5.38
N LYS A 176 14.61 -4.69 -4.24
CA LYS A 176 14.15 -5.90 -3.56
C LYS A 176 12.94 -6.57 -4.24
N PHE A 177 12.08 -5.78 -4.89
CA PHE A 177 10.81 -6.20 -5.50
C PHE A 177 10.71 -5.73 -6.95
N ASN A 178 11.74 -6.02 -7.74
CA ASN A 178 11.94 -5.49 -9.09
C ASN A 178 10.72 -5.68 -10.01
N ASN A 179 10.07 -6.84 -9.95
CA ASN A 179 8.91 -7.15 -10.80
C ASN A 179 7.58 -6.61 -10.24
N ASN A 180 7.58 -6.13 -9.00
CA ASN A 180 6.36 -5.71 -8.30
C ASN A 180 6.22 -4.19 -8.20
N ILE A 181 7.32 -3.45 -8.34
CA ILE A 181 7.30 -1.99 -8.26
C ILE A 181 7.70 -1.44 -9.62
N ARG A 182 6.78 -0.73 -10.26
CA ARG A 182 6.95 -0.22 -11.61
C ARG A 182 6.75 1.28 -11.62
N GLN A 183 7.61 2.00 -12.35
CA GLN A 183 7.49 3.43 -12.60
C GLN A 183 7.20 3.68 -14.07
N PHE A 184 6.14 4.43 -14.34
CA PHE A 184 5.79 4.88 -15.67
C PHE A 184 5.86 6.40 -15.72
N ASN A 185 6.57 6.90 -16.70
CA ASN A 185 6.71 8.33 -16.99
C ASN A 185 6.07 8.66 -18.34
N VAL A 186 5.39 9.78 -18.40
CA VAL A 186 4.73 10.28 -19.62
C VAL A 186 5.45 11.53 -20.08
N TYR A 187 5.87 11.54 -21.33
CA TYR A 187 6.60 12.63 -21.95
C TYR A 187 5.80 13.24 -23.10
N HIS A 188 5.89 14.56 -23.21
CA HIS A 188 5.51 15.33 -24.39
C HIS A 188 6.78 15.94 -24.94
N GLU A 189 7.14 15.55 -26.16
CA GLU A 189 8.49 15.83 -26.70
C GLU A 189 9.57 15.26 -25.76
N ASN A 190 10.34 16.11 -25.09
CA ASN A 190 11.35 15.70 -24.10
C ASN A 190 10.96 16.04 -22.67
N ASP A 191 9.84 16.70 -22.46
CA ASP A 191 9.40 17.14 -21.13
C ASP A 191 8.63 16.05 -20.41
N LEU A 192 9.00 15.76 -19.18
CA LEU A 192 8.24 14.91 -18.27
C LEU A 192 6.96 15.66 -17.80
N ILE A 193 5.80 15.16 -18.20
CA ILE A 193 4.51 15.83 -17.90
C ILE A 193 3.64 15.09 -16.89
N ALA A 194 3.82 13.79 -16.76
CA ALA A 194 3.09 12.98 -15.79
C ALA A 194 3.87 11.72 -15.45
N GLY A 195 3.49 11.07 -14.35
CA GLY A 195 4.03 9.76 -13.98
C GLY A 195 3.20 9.06 -12.93
N THR A 196 3.44 7.77 -12.80
CA THR A 196 2.81 6.94 -11.79
C THR A 196 3.72 5.81 -11.33
N THR A 197 3.72 5.57 -10.01
CA THR A 197 4.36 4.40 -9.41
C THR A 197 3.29 3.39 -9.06
N ILE A 198 3.45 2.17 -9.52
CA ILE A 198 2.51 1.07 -9.33
C ILE A 198 3.18 -0.04 -8.52
N PHE A 199 2.47 -0.53 -7.50
CA PHE A 199 2.84 -1.75 -6.77
C PHE A 199 1.94 -2.88 -7.26
N GLU A 200 2.53 -3.93 -7.81
CA GLU A 200 1.80 -5.05 -8.39
C GLU A 200 1.94 -6.33 -7.56
N THR A 201 0.82 -7.02 -7.42
CA THR A 201 0.74 -8.41 -6.97
C THR A 201 0.25 -9.29 -8.12
N LYS A 202 0.07 -10.58 -7.89
CA LYS A 202 -0.51 -11.49 -8.90
C LYS A 202 -1.92 -11.07 -9.36
N THR A 203 -2.67 -10.39 -8.50
CA THR A 203 -4.10 -10.10 -8.72
C THR A 203 -4.43 -8.62 -8.74
N THR A 204 -3.57 -7.77 -8.22
CA THR A 204 -3.90 -6.36 -7.97
C THR A 204 -2.73 -5.46 -8.36
N ALA A 205 -3.04 -4.39 -9.11
CA ALA A 205 -2.15 -3.27 -9.34
C ALA A 205 -2.61 -2.08 -8.48
N HIS A 206 -1.76 -1.62 -7.59
CA HIS A 206 -2.02 -0.49 -6.69
C HIS A 206 -1.26 0.74 -7.16
N VAL A 207 -1.98 1.81 -7.46
CA VAL A 207 -1.38 3.12 -7.76
C VAL A 207 -0.90 3.74 -6.46
N GLN A 208 0.39 3.62 -6.18
CA GLN A 208 0.99 4.16 -4.96
C GLN A 208 1.20 5.67 -5.05
N TYR A 209 1.69 6.14 -6.19
CA TYR A 209 1.88 7.55 -6.48
C TYR A 209 1.43 7.88 -7.88
N ILE A 210 0.80 9.04 -8.03
CA ILE A 210 0.44 9.61 -9.32
C ILE A 210 0.59 11.12 -9.26
N SER A 211 1.23 11.70 -10.25
CA SER A 211 1.38 13.15 -10.34
C SER A 211 1.49 13.60 -11.79
N SER A 212 1.13 14.83 -12.06
CA SER A 212 1.25 15.46 -13.37
C SER A 212 1.43 16.96 -13.23
N ASN A 213 2.03 17.58 -14.24
CA ASN A 213 2.12 19.04 -14.31
C ASN A 213 0.77 19.69 -14.70
N ASN A 214 0.75 21.01 -14.84
CA ASN A 214 -0.45 21.77 -15.12
C ASN A 214 -1.00 21.61 -16.54
N THR A 215 -0.24 20.97 -17.47
CA THR A 215 -0.66 20.75 -18.84
C THR A 215 -1.54 19.52 -19.05
N LYS A 216 -1.73 18.69 -17.99
CA LYS A 216 -2.43 17.41 -18.04
C LYS A 216 -3.78 17.46 -18.77
N ASN A 217 -4.62 18.47 -18.47
CA ASN A 217 -5.96 18.57 -19.06
C ASN A 217 -5.90 18.96 -20.55
N LYS A 218 -4.88 19.73 -20.96
CA LYS A 218 -4.68 20.15 -22.35
C LYS A 218 -4.12 18.99 -23.17
N LEU A 219 -3.14 18.27 -22.65
CA LEU A 219 -2.43 17.23 -23.37
C LEU A 219 -3.06 15.85 -23.24
N GLY A 220 -3.84 15.58 -22.17
CA GLY A 220 -4.49 14.30 -21.95
C GLY A 220 -3.65 13.28 -21.18
N SER A 221 -2.65 13.75 -20.38
CA SER A 221 -1.80 12.91 -19.53
C SER A 221 -2.43 12.57 -18.18
#